data_c60444da59ad0c067d38c1e1a54e14d7
#
_entry.id   c60444da59ad0c067d38c1e1a54e14d7
#
_cell.length_a   1.000
_cell.length_b   1.000
_cell.length_c   1.000
_cell.angle_alpha   90.00
_cell.angle_beta   90.00
_cell.angle_gamma   90.00
#
_symmetry.space_group_name_H-M   'P 1'
#
loop_
_entity.id
_entity.type
_entity.pdbx_description
1 polymer ?
#
loop_
_entity_poly.entity_id
_entity_poly.type
_entity_poly.pdbx_seq_one_letter_code
_entity_poly.pdbx_strand_id
1 'polypeptide(L)'
;MTKEIVALAGDGIGPEIMEAGLQVLAAVADKFAFTYHVTEKTFGGAGIDAEGHPLPQSTLEAAKEADAILLAAIGGPQYDDAPIRPEQGLLALRKELELYANIRPVKIFDA
;
A
#
# COMPACT_ATOMS: atom_id res chain seq x y z
N MET A 1 19.23 5.41 -12.03
CA MET A 1 18.83 5.60 -10.62
C MET A 1 17.74 4.60 -10.30
N THR A 2 17.90 3.84 -9.24
CA THR A 2 16.92 2.83 -8.83
C THR A 2 15.84 3.46 -7.93
N LYS A 3 14.59 3.23 -8.25
CA LYS A 3 13.46 3.72 -7.43
C LYS A 3 13.12 2.74 -6.32
N GLU A 4 12.89 3.26 -5.13
CA GLU A 4 12.47 2.48 -3.98
C GLU A 4 10.96 2.53 -3.85
N ILE A 5 10.31 1.37 -3.91
CA ILE A 5 8.86 1.24 -3.84
C ILE A 5 8.49 0.36 -2.66
N VAL A 6 7.59 0.84 -1.82
CA VAL A 6 7.03 0.04 -0.72
C VAL A 6 5.69 -0.50 -1.17
N ALA A 7 5.49 -1.81 -1.03
CA ALA A 7 4.25 -2.49 -1.36
C ALA A 7 3.51 -2.88 -0.08
N LEU A 8 2.29 -2.41 0.05
CA LEU A 8 1.40 -2.68 1.16
C LEU A 8 0.21 -3.48 0.64
N ALA A 9 0.32 -4.80 0.66
CA ALA A 9 -0.72 -5.68 0.15
C ALA A 9 -2.00 -5.59 1.00
N GLY A 10 -1.83 -5.47 2.31
CA GLY A 10 -2.97 -5.31 3.22
C GLY A 10 -3.71 -6.60 3.47
N ASP A 11 -5.04 -6.55 3.34
CA ASP A 11 -5.96 -7.57 3.82
C ASP A 11 -6.86 -8.14 2.71
N GLY A 12 -7.48 -9.27 3.00
CA GLY A 12 -8.50 -9.84 2.13
C GLY A 12 -7.99 -10.09 0.71
N ILE A 13 -8.57 -9.40 -0.26
CA ILE A 13 -8.18 -9.49 -1.67
C ILE A 13 -6.88 -8.72 -1.98
N GLY A 14 -6.38 -7.94 -1.01
CA GLY A 14 -5.20 -7.09 -1.19
C GLY A 14 -3.97 -7.79 -1.76
N PRO A 15 -3.52 -8.93 -1.20
CA PRO A 15 -2.37 -9.66 -1.73
C PRO A 15 -2.53 -10.09 -3.19
N GLU A 16 -3.71 -10.54 -3.59
CA GLU A 16 -4.01 -10.92 -4.97
C GLU A 16 -3.92 -9.71 -5.92
N ILE A 17 -4.52 -8.58 -5.52
CA ILE A 17 -4.47 -7.34 -6.28
C ILE A 17 -3.03 -6.83 -6.39
N MET A 18 -2.27 -6.90 -5.30
CA MET A 18 -0.88 -6.45 -5.28
C MET A 18 -0.02 -7.28 -6.22
N GLU A 19 -0.20 -8.59 -6.26
CA GLU A 19 0.53 -9.45 -7.18
C GLU A 19 0.30 -9.02 -8.63
N ALA A 20 -0.96 -8.79 -9.02
CA ALA A 20 -1.30 -8.29 -10.35
C ALA A 20 -0.66 -6.91 -10.62
N GLY A 21 -0.73 -6.01 -9.65
CA GLY A 21 -0.13 -4.68 -9.76
C GLY A 21 1.38 -4.71 -9.95
N LEU A 22 2.07 -5.60 -9.23
CA LEU A 22 3.51 -5.77 -9.36
C LEU A 22 3.91 -6.36 -10.71
N GLN A 23 3.09 -7.22 -11.30
CA GLN A 23 3.30 -7.72 -12.65
C GLN A 23 3.21 -6.59 -13.69
N VAL A 24 2.22 -5.70 -13.54
CA VAL A 24 2.09 -4.52 -14.40
C VAL A 24 3.28 -3.60 -14.22
N LEU A 25 3.72 -3.36 -12.99
CA LEU A 25 4.90 -2.54 -12.71
C LEU A 25 6.15 -3.10 -13.42
N ALA A 26 6.35 -4.41 -13.35
CA ALA A 26 7.48 -5.06 -14.01
C ALA A 26 7.45 -4.86 -15.53
N ALA A 27 6.28 -5.00 -16.13
CA ALA A 27 6.12 -4.79 -17.58
C ALA A 27 6.38 -3.32 -17.98
N VAL A 28 5.90 -2.38 -17.18
CA VAL A 28 6.12 -0.94 -17.40
C VAL A 28 7.59 -0.58 -17.23
N ALA A 29 8.25 -1.11 -16.22
CA ALA A 29 9.67 -0.87 -15.99
C ALA A 29 10.54 -1.38 -17.13
N ASP A 30 10.20 -2.57 -17.68
CA ASP A 30 10.88 -3.13 -18.83
C ASP A 30 10.67 -2.26 -20.07
N LYS A 31 9.43 -1.88 -20.34
CA LYS A 31 9.08 -1.07 -21.51
C LYS A 31 9.76 0.31 -21.51
N PHE A 32 9.84 0.95 -20.34
CA PHE A 32 10.37 2.31 -20.22
C PHE A 32 11.79 2.35 -19.66
N ALA A 33 12.43 1.21 -19.51
CA ALA A 33 13.83 1.05 -19.12
C ALA A 33 14.21 1.78 -17.82
N PHE A 34 13.40 1.61 -16.77
CA PHE A 34 13.77 2.07 -15.44
C PHE A 34 13.95 0.92 -14.46
N THR A 35 14.78 1.13 -13.45
CA THR A 35 15.05 0.13 -12.42
C THR A 35 14.33 0.50 -11.12
N TYR A 36 13.88 -0.51 -10.39
CA TYR A 36 13.20 -0.31 -9.12
C TYR A 36 13.47 -1.48 -8.18
N HIS A 37 13.26 -1.22 -6.90
CA HIS A 37 13.32 -2.21 -5.85
C HIS A 37 12.02 -2.15 -5.05
N VAL A 38 11.39 -3.30 -4.81
CA VAL A 38 10.15 -3.39 -4.02
C VAL A 38 10.44 -3.97 -2.66
N THR A 39 9.99 -3.29 -1.62
CA THR A 39 9.99 -3.77 -0.24
C THR A 39 8.56 -3.98 0.20
N GLU A 40 8.21 -5.20 0.59
CA GLU A 40 6.89 -5.53 1.11
C GLU A 40 6.85 -5.29 2.62
N LYS A 41 5.80 -4.61 3.09
CA LYS A 41 5.60 -4.34 4.52
C LYS A 41 4.16 -4.67 4.92
N THR A 42 3.97 -5.00 6.19
CA THR A 42 2.64 -5.23 6.75
C THR A 42 1.92 -3.91 6.98
N PHE A 43 0.61 -3.91 6.74
CA PHE A 43 -0.23 -2.72 6.86
C PHE A 43 -1.69 -3.12 7.05
N GLY A 44 -2.48 -2.25 7.68
CA GLY A 44 -3.89 -2.53 7.93
C GLY A 44 -4.08 -3.67 8.90
N GLY A 45 -5.02 -4.57 8.62
CA GLY A 45 -5.26 -5.75 9.43
C GLY A 45 -4.07 -6.68 9.51
N ALA A 46 -3.33 -6.83 8.41
CA ALA A 46 -2.08 -7.61 8.41
C ALA A 46 -1.06 -7.02 9.39
N GLY A 47 -0.99 -5.70 9.50
CA GLY A 47 -0.15 -5.03 10.47
C GLY A 47 -0.60 -5.27 11.90
N ILE A 48 -1.92 -5.24 12.15
CA ILE A 48 -2.51 -5.55 13.46
C ILE A 48 -2.18 -6.98 13.86
N ASP A 49 -2.37 -7.94 12.95
CA ASP A 49 -2.13 -9.36 13.24
C ASP A 49 -0.65 -9.65 13.50
N ALA A 50 0.24 -9.02 12.76
CA ALA A 50 1.68 -9.24 12.88
C ALA A 50 2.33 -8.48 14.04
N GLU A 51 1.95 -7.21 14.25
CA GLU A 51 2.64 -6.29 15.14
C GLU A 51 1.72 -5.48 16.05
N GLY A 52 0.42 -5.74 16.04
CA GLY A 52 -0.55 -5.11 16.93
C GLY A 52 -0.95 -3.68 16.52
N HIS A 53 -0.54 -3.21 15.35
CA HIS A 53 -0.82 -1.85 14.89
C HIS A 53 -1.04 -1.81 13.37
N PRO A 54 -2.05 -1.05 12.89
CA PRO A 54 -2.34 -0.99 11.44
C PRO A 54 -1.27 -0.26 10.62
N LEU A 55 -0.43 0.55 11.28
CA LEU A 55 0.74 1.15 10.67
C LEU A 55 1.97 0.87 11.54
N PRO A 56 2.59 -0.32 11.40
CA PRO A 56 3.79 -0.64 12.17
C PRO A 56 4.90 0.38 11.95
N GLN A 57 5.73 0.59 12.96
CA GLN A 57 6.82 1.57 12.90
C GLN A 57 7.78 1.30 11.75
N SER A 58 8.13 0.03 11.50
CA SER A 58 9.01 -0.34 10.39
C SER A 58 8.39 -0.02 9.02
N THR A 59 7.06 -0.16 8.91
CA THR A 59 6.34 0.20 7.69
C THR A 59 6.37 1.70 7.46
N LEU A 60 6.14 2.49 8.50
CA LEU A 60 6.19 3.95 8.42
C LEU A 60 7.58 4.44 8.03
N GLU A 61 8.62 3.88 8.62
CA GLU A 61 10.00 4.26 8.30
C GLU A 61 10.34 3.95 6.83
N ALA A 62 9.98 2.76 6.37
CA ALA A 62 10.18 2.38 4.96
C ALA A 62 9.39 3.31 4.02
N ALA A 63 8.16 3.65 4.39
CA ALA A 63 7.31 4.54 3.59
C ALA A 63 7.90 5.94 3.47
N LYS A 64 8.49 6.47 4.54
CA LYS A 64 9.11 7.80 4.52
C LYS A 64 10.33 7.87 3.61
N GLU A 65 11.05 6.78 3.45
CA GLU A 65 12.24 6.71 2.61
C GLU A 65 11.93 6.29 1.16
N ALA A 66 10.73 5.82 0.88
CA ALA A 66 10.35 5.34 -0.44
C ALA A 66 10.09 6.49 -1.42
N ASP A 67 10.34 6.22 -2.70
CA ASP A 67 9.94 7.12 -3.79
C ASP A 67 8.43 7.04 -4.06
N ALA A 68 7.84 5.85 -3.86
CA ALA A 68 6.42 5.62 -4.06
C ALA A 68 5.92 4.48 -3.18
N ILE A 69 4.63 4.49 -2.90
CA ILE A 69 3.96 3.46 -2.13
C ILE A 69 2.80 2.92 -2.95
N LEU A 70 2.74 1.59 -3.08
CA LEU A 70 1.61 0.89 -3.67
C LEU A 70 0.78 0.30 -2.53
N LEU A 71 -0.48 0.65 -2.47
CA LEU A 71 -1.43 0.13 -1.48
C LEU A 71 -2.55 -0.60 -2.20
N ALA A 72 -2.81 -1.85 -1.84
CA ALA A 72 -3.88 -2.63 -2.46
C ALA A 72 -5.22 -2.44 -1.74
N ALA A 73 -5.47 -3.20 -0.67
CA ALA A 73 -6.74 -3.12 0.05
C ALA A 73 -6.54 -3.41 1.53
N ILE A 74 -7.34 -2.78 2.38
CA ILE A 74 -7.30 -3.01 3.82
C ILE A 74 -8.72 -3.19 4.36
N GLY A 75 -8.81 -3.83 5.53
CA GLY A 75 -10.06 -4.07 6.21
C GLY A 75 -10.64 -5.45 5.93
N GLY A 76 -11.64 -5.78 6.69
CA GLY A 76 -12.37 -7.03 6.57
C GLY A 76 -13.34 -7.19 7.75
N PRO A 77 -14.36 -8.08 7.60
CA PRO A 77 -15.37 -8.26 8.64
C PRO A 77 -14.82 -8.62 10.02
N GLN A 78 -13.68 -9.31 10.04
CA GLN A 78 -13.02 -9.72 11.28
C GLN A 78 -12.51 -8.54 12.11
N TYR A 79 -12.42 -7.36 11.53
CA TYR A 79 -11.96 -6.14 12.23
C TYR A 79 -13.07 -5.17 12.57
N ASP A 80 -14.33 -5.48 12.23
CA ASP A 80 -15.44 -4.53 12.40
C ASP A 80 -15.65 -4.12 13.87
N ASP A 81 -15.47 -5.05 14.80
CA ASP A 81 -15.59 -4.80 16.22
C ASP A 81 -14.23 -4.68 16.94
N ALA A 82 -13.14 -4.55 16.19
CA ALA A 82 -11.82 -4.43 16.77
C ALA A 82 -11.61 -3.03 17.41
N PRO A 83 -10.89 -2.95 18.55
CA PRO A 83 -10.59 -1.66 19.19
C PRO A 83 -9.70 -0.76 18.33
N ILE A 84 -8.86 -1.35 17.48
CA ILE A 84 -8.06 -0.64 16.49
C ILE A 84 -8.44 -1.22 15.12
N ARG A 85 -8.82 -0.36 14.20
CA ARG A 85 -9.27 -0.76 12.87
C ARG A 85 -8.21 -0.53 11.80
N PRO A 86 -8.17 -1.37 10.76
CA PRO A 86 -7.21 -1.21 9.65
C PRO A 86 -7.23 0.18 9.01
N GLU A 87 -8.40 0.79 8.87
CA GLU A 87 -8.58 2.11 8.25
C GLU A 87 -7.84 3.22 9.00
N GLN A 88 -7.62 3.05 10.29
CA GLN A 88 -6.83 4.00 11.08
C GLN A 88 -5.38 4.07 10.60
N GLY A 89 -4.86 2.96 10.05
CA GLY A 89 -3.52 2.93 9.45
C GLY A 89 -3.43 3.83 8.22
N LEU A 90 -4.47 3.83 7.38
CA LEU A 90 -4.50 4.67 6.18
C LEU A 90 -4.51 6.16 6.54
N LEU A 91 -5.34 6.54 7.51
CA LEU A 91 -5.40 7.91 7.98
C LEU A 91 -4.07 8.35 8.60
N ALA A 92 -3.45 7.48 9.40
CA ALA A 92 -2.16 7.75 10.01
C ALA A 92 -1.07 7.90 8.94
N LEU A 93 -1.04 7.01 7.95
CA LEU A 93 -0.06 7.07 6.86
C LEU A 93 -0.16 8.39 6.09
N ARG A 94 -1.36 8.80 5.74
CA ARG A 94 -1.60 10.07 5.04
C ARG A 94 -1.09 11.26 5.86
N LYS A 95 -1.36 11.25 7.16
CA LYS A 95 -0.91 12.30 8.07
C LYS A 95 0.60 12.34 8.21
N GLU A 96 1.21 11.19 8.47
CA GLU A 96 2.65 11.09 8.70
C GLU A 96 3.48 11.43 7.45
N LEU A 97 2.95 11.16 6.27
CA LEU A 97 3.59 11.51 5.00
C LEU A 97 3.17 12.89 4.48
N GLU A 98 2.33 13.61 5.23
CA GLU A 98 1.86 14.95 4.88
C GLU A 98 1.21 15.01 3.49
N LEU A 99 0.41 14.00 3.16
CA LEU A 99 -0.30 13.93 1.87
C LEU A 99 -1.50 14.87 1.89
N TYR A 100 -1.55 15.78 0.96
CA TYR A 100 -2.57 16.83 0.93
C TYR A 100 -3.61 16.66 -0.18
N ALA A 101 -3.38 15.80 -1.16
CA ALA A 101 -4.29 15.60 -2.29
C ALA A 101 -4.75 14.14 -2.38
N ASN A 102 -6.04 13.92 -2.57
CA ASN A 102 -6.62 12.61 -2.81
C ASN A 102 -7.24 12.61 -4.21
N ILE A 103 -6.46 12.16 -5.19
CA ILE A 103 -6.86 12.21 -6.60
C ILE A 103 -7.52 10.88 -6.98
N ARG A 104 -8.78 10.95 -7.42
CA ARG A 104 -9.57 9.78 -7.81
C ARG A 104 -10.06 9.94 -9.24
N PRO A 105 -9.20 9.68 -10.23
CA PRO A 105 -9.58 9.85 -11.63
C PRO A 105 -10.65 8.82 -12.02
N VAL A 106 -11.62 9.28 -12.80
CA VAL A 106 -12.65 8.42 -13.39
C VAL A 106 -12.58 8.57 -14.89
N LYS A 107 -12.53 7.45 -15.58
CA LYS A 107 -12.51 7.43 -17.04
C LYS A 107 -13.66 6.56 -17.54
N ILE A 108 -14.43 7.10 -18.47
CA ILE A 108 -15.49 6.36 -19.17
C ILE A 108 -14.86 5.74 -20.43
N PHE A 109 -14.99 4.45 -20.57
CA PHE A 109 -14.52 3.73 -21.75
C PHE A 109 -15.67 3.51 -22.71
N ASP A 110 -15.41 3.64 -23.99
CA ASP A 110 -16.40 3.33 -25.04
C ASP A 110 -16.73 1.83 -25.01
N ALA A 111 -18.01 1.48 -25.24
CA ALA A 111 -18.50 0.12 -25.21
C ALA A 111 -17.97 -0.71 -26.39
#